data_a5d87784e7f9bc9141ba168ab728e35e
#
_entry.id   a5d87784e7f9bc9141ba168ab728e35e
#
_cell.length_a   1.000
_cell.length_b   1.000
_cell.length_c   1.000
_cell.angle_alpha   90.00
_cell.angle_beta   90.00
_cell.angle_gamma   90.00
#
_symmetry.space_group_name_H-M   'P 1'
#
loop_
_entity.id
_entity.type
_entity.pdbx_description
1 polymer ?
#
loop_
_entity_poly.entity_id
_entity_poly.type
_entity_poly.pdbx_seq_one_letter_code
_entity_poly.pdbx_strand_id
1 'polypeptide(L)'
;MTKLAIIYYSATGHGTTMARRVAASAEEAGAEVRVRPVAETRDPASFAQNPAWTANYEATKDLPHATGDDIVWADAVIFGSPTRFGSVASQLRDFLDSLGGLWSEGKLADKVYAAFTSTNTAHGGQETTLLTLYVTLMHFGGIIVPPGYTDALKFVDGNPYGASLIAGHDNISEFDDATNNALDHMAKRVVSVTKRLVES
;
A
#
# COMPACT_ATOMS: atom_id res chain seq x y z
N MET A 1 -18.78 -4.39 -10.23
CA MET A 1 -17.67 -3.38 -10.15
C MET A 1 -16.74 -3.84 -9.05
N THR A 2 -15.46 -3.95 -9.33
CA THR A 2 -14.44 -4.39 -8.35
C THR A 2 -14.30 -3.36 -7.24
N LYS A 3 -14.34 -3.79 -5.99
CA LYS A 3 -14.15 -2.94 -4.80
C LYS A 3 -12.70 -3.04 -4.33
N LEU A 4 -11.98 -1.93 -4.31
CA LEU A 4 -10.58 -1.87 -3.91
C LEU A 4 -10.39 -0.97 -2.68
N ALA A 5 -9.82 -1.52 -1.62
CA ALA A 5 -9.32 -0.73 -0.50
C ALA A 5 -7.81 -0.48 -0.66
N ILE A 6 -7.38 0.77 -0.47
CA ILE A 6 -5.97 1.15 -0.41
C ILE A 6 -5.70 1.59 1.02
N ILE A 7 -5.01 0.74 1.76
CA ILE A 7 -4.72 0.94 3.19
C ILE A 7 -3.23 1.20 3.35
N TYR A 8 -2.86 2.37 3.89
CA TYR A 8 -1.46 2.75 3.91
C TYR A 8 -1.07 3.53 5.16
N TYR A 9 0.21 3.48 5.49
CA TYR A 9 0.84 4.42 6.40
C TYR A 9 1.85 5.28 5.66
N SER A 10 1.91 6.55 6.03
CA SER A 10 2.90 7.50 5.50
C SER A 10 3.33 8.46 6.61
N ALA A 11 4.63 8.54 6.88
CA ALA A 11 5.17 9.55 7.80
C ALA A 11 5.31 10.90 7.07
N THR A 12 6.09 10.95 5.99
CA THR A 12 6.53 12.20 5.34
C THR A 12 5.82 12.52 4.02
N GLY A 13 4.70 11.84 3.71
CA GLY A 13 3.85 12.14 2.56
C GLY A 13 4.05 11.26 1.33
N HIS A 14 5.19 10.59 1.16
CA HIS A 14 5.43 9.75 -0.03
C HIS A 14 4.37 8.64 -0.18
N GLY A 15 4.10 7.88 0.89
CA GLY A 15 3.06 6.86 0.87
C GLY A 15 1.67 7.42 0.57
N THR A 16 1.36 8.65 1.04
CA THR A 16 0.11 9.36 0.72
C THR A 16 0.00 9.67 -0.77
N THR A 17 1.08 10.16 -1.38
CA THR A 17 1.12 10.44 -2.82
C THR A 17 1.02 9.16 -3.66
N MET A 18 1.74 8.09 -3.26
CA MET A 18 1.65 6.78 -3.91
C MET A 18 0.22 6.22 -3.83
N ALA A 19 -0.44 6.28 -2.66
CA ALA A 19 -1.80 5.80 -2.47
C ALA A 19 -2.81 6.53 -3.35
N ARG A 20 -2.68 7.85 -3.47
CA ARG A 20 -3.52 8.66 -4.38
C ARG A 20 -3.33 8.29 -5.84
N ARG A 21 -2.07 8.04 -6.27
CA ARG A 21 -1.78 7.61 -7.64
C ARG A 21 -2.40 6.24 -7.94
N VAL A 22 -2.22 5.28 -7.03
CA VAL A 22 -2.83 3.93 -7.13
C VAL A 22 -4.36 4.04 -7.22
N ALA A 23 -4.97 4.92 -6.42
CA ALA A 23 -6.42 5.14 -6.45
C ALA A 23 -6.89 5.65 -7.81
N ALA A 24 -6.29 6.70 -8.33
CA ALA A 24 -6.64 7.26 -9.63
C ALA A 24 -6.54 6.21 -10.75
N SER A 25 -5.45 5.43 -10.79
CA SER A 25 -5.26 4.38 -11.80
C SER A 25 -6.24 3.21 -11.66
N ALA A 26 -6.66 2.89 -10.42
CA ALA A 26 -7.66 1.86 -10.17
C ALA A 26 -9.06 2.32 -10.58
N GLU A 27 -9.42 3.59 -10.31
CA GLU A 27 -10.67 4.21 -10.76
C GLU A 27 -10.76 4.26 -12.29
N GLU A 28 -9.65 4.65 -12.97
CA GLU A 28 -9.56 4.58 -14.45
C GLU A 28 -9.78 3.15 -14.97
N ALA A 29 -9.35 2.13 -14.22
CA ALA A 29 -9.57 0.72 -14.55
C ALA A 29 -10.99 0.21 -14.20
N GLY A 30 -11.85 1.08 -13.64
CA GLY A 30 -13.25 0.80 -13.35
C GLY A 30 -13.51 0.19 -11.97
N ALA A 31 -12.62 0.40 -10.99
CA ALA A 31 -12.85 0.01 -9.61
C ALA A 31 -13.60 1.08 -8.81
N GLU A 32 -14.38 0.65 -7.82
CA GLU A 32 -14.82 1.50 -6.71
C GLU A 32 -13.72 1.49 -5.64
N VAL A 33 -13.18 2.66 -5.28
CA VAL A 33 -11.98 2.77 -4.46
C VAL A 33 -12.26 3.43 -3.10
N ARG A 34 -11.67 2.85 -2.05
CA ARG A 34 -11.55 3.49 -0.73
C ARG A 34 -10.08 3.68 -0.39
N VAL A 35 -9.66 4.92 -0.15
CA VAL A 35 -8.32 5.25 0.33
C VAL A 35 -8.37 5.50 1.83
N ARG A 36 -7.57 4.78 2.60
CA ARG A 36 -7.59 4.78 4.07
C ARG A 36 -6.17 4.85 4.63
N PRO A 37 -5.75 5.98 5.19
CA PRO A 37 -4.55 5.99 6.02
C PRO A 37 -4.80 5.17 7.30
N VAL A 38 -3.78 4.45 7.78
CA VAL A 38 -3.82 3.96 9.17
C VAL A 38 -3.50 5.11 10.12
N ALA A 39 -4.08 5.05 11.31
CA ALA A 39 -3.88 6.09 12.32
C ALA A 39 -2.40 6.22 12.73
N GLU A 40 -1.96 7.45 12.97
CA GLU A 40 -0.68 7.68 13.64
C GLU A 40 -0.79 7.27 15.12
N THR A 41 0.11 6.41 15.56
CA THR A 41 0.14 5.91 16.94
C THR A 41 1.15 6.63 17.83
N ARG A 42 1.97 7.53 17.24
CA ARG A 42 2.96 8.31 17.96
C ARG A 42 2.37 9.63 18.42
N ASP A 43 2.84 10.12 19.56
CA ASP A 43 2.57 11.48 20.00
C ASP A 43 3.09 12.48 18.96
N PRO A 44 2.27 13.42 18.46
CA PRO A 44 2.69 14.46 17.52
C PRO A 44 3.91 15.26 17.99
N ALA A 45 4.11 15.45 19.30
CA ALA A 45 5.30 16.10 19.85
C ALA A 45 6.60 15.36 19.50
N SER A 46 6.54 14.03 19.28
CA SER A 46 7.72 13.21 18.98
C SER A 46 8.30 13.44 17.57
N PHE A 47 7.51 13.97 16.65
CA PHE A 47 7.92 14.28 15.28
C PHE A 47 7.78 15.76 14.89
N ALA A 48 7.48 16.64 15.84
CA ALA A 48 7.30 18.07 15.62
C ALA A 48 8.51 18.76 14.95
N GLN A 49 9.72 18.22 15.13
CA GLN A 49 10.94 18.70 14.49
C GLN A 49 11.11 18.22 13.03
N ASN A 50 10.20 17.42 12.51
CA ASN A 50 10.19 16.98 11.12
C ASN A 50 9.03 17.65 10.36
N PRO A 51 9.30 18.74 9.59
CA PRO A 51 8.24 19.49 8.92
C PRO A 51 7.41 18.66 7.94
N ALA A 52 8.03 17.71 7.22
CA ALA A 52 7.34 16.87 6.27
C ALA A 52 6.39 15.88 6.96
N TRP A 53 6.80 15.33 8.11
CA TRP A 53 5.94 14.46 8.90
C TRP A 53 4.76 15.24 9.48
N THR A 54 5.02 16.39 10.08
CA THR A 54 3.98 17.26 10.62
C THR A 54 2.98 17.66 9.54
N ALA A 55 3.47 18.10 8.36
CA ALA A 55 2.60 18.49 7.25
C ALA A 55 1.72 17.33 6.75
N ASN A 56 2.28 16.13 6.60
CA ASN A 56 1.50 14.96 6.20
C ASN A 56 0.48 14.55 7.27
N TYR A 57 0.87 14.59 8.54
CA TYR A 57 -0.04 14.30 9.65
C TYR A 57 -1.23 15.27 9.64
N GLU A 58 -1.00 16.57 9.57
CA GLU A 58 -2.07 17.58 9.52
C GLU A 58 -2.99 17.40 8.29
N ALA A 59 -2.45 16.97 7.16
CA ALA A 59 -3.21 16.73 5.94
C ALA A 59 -4.03 15.42 5.97
N THR A 60 -3.77 14.51 6.90
CA THR A 60 -4.38 13.17 6.89
C THR A 60 -5.09 12.78 8.19
N LYS A 61 -4.85 13.48 9.32
CA LYS A 61 -5.40 13.13 10.63
C LYS A 61 -6.91 13.08 10.71
N ASP A 62 -7.61 13.90 9.90
CA ASP A 62 -9.07 14.01 9.87
C ASP A 62 -9.71 13.17 8.75
N LEU A 63 -8.91 12.44 7.95
CA LEU A 63 -9.43 11.51 6.95
C LEU A 63 -10.00 10.26 7.63
N PRO A 64 -10.96 9.57 7.01
CA PRO A 64 -11.40 8.27 7.51
C PRO A 64 -10.23 7.29 7.57
N HIS A 65 -9.87 6.86 8.79
CA HIS A 65 -8.80 5.90 8.99
C HIS A 65 -9.25 4.48 8.63
N ALA A 66 -8.27 3.63 8.33
CA ALA A 66 -8.49 2.23 8.00
C ALA A 66 -9.14 1.48 9.15
N THR A 67 -10.14 0.68 8.81
CA THR A 67 -10.82 -0.24 9.71
C THR A 67 -10.90 -1.64 9.11
N GLY A 68 -11.18 -2.66 9.92
CA GLY A 68 -11.43 -4.00 9.42
C GLY A 68 -12.59 -4.06 8.42
N ASP A 69 -13.60 -3.20 8.57
CA ASP A 69 -14.75 -3.13 7.67
C ASP A 69 -14.35 -2.70 6.25
N ASP A 70 -13.29 -1.91 6.07
CA ASP A 70 -12.79 -1.58 4.75
C ASP A 70 -12.23 -2.80 4.02
N ILE A 71 -11.59 -3.73 4.76
CA ILE A 71 -11.13 -5.01 4.19
C ILE A 71 -12.31 -5.92 3.90
N VAL A 72 -13.27 -6.03 4.82
CA VAL A 72 -14.47 -6.87 4.60
C VAL A 72 -15.26 -6.40 3.38
N TRP A 73 -15.38 -5.10 3.18
CA TRP A 73 -16.05 -4.49 2.03
C TRP A 73 -15.34 -4.78 0.70
N ALA A 74 -14.00 -4.86 0.69
CA ALA A 74 -13.19 -4.93 -0.50
C ALA A 74 -13.12 -6.34 -1.10
N ASP A 75 -13.06 -6.44 -2.42
CA ASP A 75 -12.66 -7.64 -3.17
C ASP A 75 -11.14 -7.74 -3.26
N ALA A 76 -10.47 -6.59 -3.28
CA ALA A 76 -9.01 -6.48 -3.29
C ALA A 76 -8.51 -5.41 -2.31
N VAL A 77 -7.30 -5.60 -1.79
CA VAL A 77 -6.64 -4.63 -0.91
C VAL A 77 -5.21 -4.39 -1.37
N ILE A 78 -4.84 -3.13 -1.55
CA ILE A 78 -3.44 -2.73 -1.78
C ILE A 78 -2.94 -2.06 -0.50
N PHE A 79 -1.90 -2.65 0.11
CA PHE A 79 -1.25 -2.07 1.27
C PHE A 79 -0.07 -1.19 0.89
N GLY A 80 0.12 -0.09 1.63
CA GLY A 80 1.27 0.80 1.47
C GLY A 80 1.99 1.07 2.78
N SER A 81 3.33 0.96 2.78
CA SER A 81 4.13 1.28 3.96
C SER A 81 5.53 1.74 3.56
N PRO A 82 6.11 2.75 4.22
CA PRO A 82 7.55 2.94 4.13
C PRO A 82 8.26 1.75 4.77
N THR A 83 9.48 1.45 4.31
CA THR A 83 10.32 0.47 5.00
C THR A 83 10.71 0.96 6.41
N ARG A 84 10.78 0.03 7.33
CA ARG A 84 11.43 0.18 8.63
C ARG A 84 12.31 -1.02 8.84
N PHE A 85 13.60 -0.86 8.48
CA PHE A 85 14.61 -1.93 8.61
C PHE A 85 14.21 -3.22 7.87
N GLY A 86 13.66 -3.10 6.66
CA GLY A 86 13.22 -4.24 5.85
C GLY A 86 11.85 -4.81 6.23
N SER A 87 11.07 -4.11 7.07
CA SER A 87 9.70 -4.47 7.45
C SER A 87 8.76 -3.28 7.29
N VAL A 88 7.46 -3.49 7.43
CA VAL A 88 6.46 -2.40 7.44
C VAL A 88 6.58 -1.53 8.69
N ALA A 89 6.05 -0.31 8.61
CA ALA A 89 5.95 0.59 9.75
C ALA A 89 5.09 0.00 10.87
N SER A 90 5.44 0.33 12.13
CA SER A 90 4.73 -0.15 13.32
C SER A 90 3.24 0.18 13.30
N GLN A 91 2.85 1.33 12.76
CA GLN A 91 1.46 1.74 12.61
C GLN A 91 0.66 0.78 11.71
N LEU A 92 1.22 0.39 10.56
CA LEU A 92 0.56 -0.60 9.71
C LEU A 92 0.59 -1.98 10.37
N ARG A 93 1.65 -2.33 11.08
CA ARG A 93 1.73 -3.61 11.80
C ARG A 93 0.68 -3.70 12.91
N ASP A 94 0.47 -2.64 13.67
CA ASP A 94 -0.57 -2.53 14.70
C ASP A 94 -1.98 -2.73 14.09
N PHE A 95 -2.25 -2.09 12.97
CA PHE A 95 -3.49 -2.30 12.21
C PHE A 95 -3.66 -3.76 11.80
N LEU A 96 -2.64 -4.39 11.21
CA LEU A 96 -2.70 -5.80 10.80
C LEU A 96 -2.91 -6.74 11.98
N ASP A 97 -2.28 -6.45 13.13
CA ASP A 97 -2.42 -7.24 14.37
C ASP A 97 -3.85 -7.16 14.93
N SER A 98 -4.52 -6.02 14.77
CA SER A 98 -5.91 -5.82 15.21
C SER A 98 -6.95 -6.67 14.44
N LEU A 99 -6.57 -7.25 13.29
CA LEU A 99 -7.48 -8.01 12.43
C LEU A 99 -7.72 -9.47 12.88
N GLY A 100 -7.16 -9.89 14.02
CA GLY A 100 -7.24 -11.28 14.50
C GLY A 100 -8.67 -11.83 14.62
N GLY A 101 -9.65 -11.00 15.01
CA GLY A 101 -11.07 -11.37 15.04
C GLY A 101 -11.63 -11.69 13.66
N LEU A 102 -11.38 -10.82 12.67
CA LEU A 102 -11.84 -11.03 11.30
C LEU A 102 -11.13 -12.20 10.63
N TRP A 103 -9.85 -12.42 10.96
CA TRP A 103 -9.11 -13.59 10.50
C TRP A 103 -9.74 -14.88 10.99
N SER A 104 -10.07 -14.97 12.29
CA SER A 104 -10.70 -16.16 12.87
C SER A 104 -12.09 -16.45 12.31
N GLU A 105 -12.78 -15.43 11.81
CA GLU A 105 -14.07 -15.54 11.11
C GLU A 105 -13.94 -15.84 9.60
N GLY A 106 -12.72 -15.98 9.07
CA GLY A 106 -12.46 -16.23 7.65
C GLY A 106 -12.72 -15.03 6.72
N LYS A 107 -12.98 -13.84 7.25
CA LYS A 107 -13.37 -12.65 6.47
C LYS A 107 -12.23 -12.01 5.67
N LEU A 108 -10.99 -12.43 5.90
CA LEU A 108 -9.81 -11.94 5.20
C LEU A 108 -9.37 -12.86 4.05
N ALA A 109 -9.92 -14.08 3.96
CA ALA A 109 -9.56 -15.06 2.96
C ALA A 109 -10.14 -14.73 1.57
N ASP A 110 -9.53 -15.33 0.54
CA ASP A 110 -9.97 -15.30 -0.86
C ASP A 110 -10.04 -13.90 -1.50
N LYS A 111 -9.43 -12.91 -0.86
CA LYS A 111 -9.27 -11.55 -1.41
C LYS A 111 -7.93 -11.41 -2.12
N VAL A 112 -7.90 -10.54 -3.13
CA VAL A 112 -6.66 -10.18 -3.81
C VAL A 112 -5.87 -9.17 -2.98
N TYR A 113 -4.56 -9.41 -2.83
CA TYR A 113 -3.66 -8.52 -2.10
C TYR A 113 -2.44 -8.15 -2.94
N ALA A 114 -2.05 -6.88 -2.86
CA ALA A 114 -0.80 -6.36 -3.41
C ALA A 114 -0.23 -5.29 -2.46
N ALA A 115 0.98 -4.80 -2.75
CA ALA A 115 1.59 -3.79 -1.90
C ALA A 115 2.57 -2.87 -2.63
N PHE A 116 2.76 -1.67 -2.06
CA PHE A 116 3.81 -0.73 -2.43
C PHE A 116 4.61 -0.28 -1.19
N THR A 117 5.84 0.16 -1.43
CA THR A 117 6.73 0.63 -0.36
C THR A 117 7.57 1.83 -0.79
N SER A 118 8.16 2.52 0.17
CA SER A 118 9.17 3.55 -0.07
C SER A 118 10.39 3.36 0.83
N THR A 119 11.55 3.74 0.33
CA THR A 119 12.84 3.65 1.04
C THR A 119 13.66 4.91 0.78
N ASN A 120 14.70 5.13 1.58
CA ASN A 120 15.63 6.25 1.33
C ASN A 120 16.75 5.87 0.35
N THR A 121 17.08 4.59 0.20
CA THR A 121 18.21 4.14 -0.60
C THR A 121 17.84 2.97 -1.52
N ALA A 122 18.60 2.76 -2.60
CA ALA A 122 18.38 1.70 -3.57
C ALA A 122 18.37 0.28 -2.95
N HIS A 123 19.13 0.07 -1.88
CA HIS A 123 19.19 -1.19 -1.14
C HIS A 123 18.58 -1.05 0.26
N GLY A 124 17.50 -0.25 0.38
CA GLY A 124 16.85 0.09 1.65
C GLY A 124 15.88 -0.95 2.18
N GLY A 125 15.74 -2.11 1.51
CA GLY A 125 14.87 -3.20 1.95
C GLY A 125 13.47 -3.15 1.34
N GLN A 126 13.34 -2.67 0.09
CA GLN A 126 12.07 -2.62 -0.64
C GLN A 126 11.45 -4.01 -0.73
N GLU A 127 12.21 -4.98 -1.25
CA GLU A 127 11.76 -6.34 -1.49
C GLU A 127 11.42 -7.05 -0.18
N THR A 128 12.28 -6.93 0.84
CA THR A 128 12.04 -7.56 2.14
C THR A 128 10.82 -6.99 2.84
N THR A 129 10.56 -5.68 2.73
CA THR A 129 9.35 -5.05 3.28
C THR A 129 8.08 -5.63 2.63
N LEU A 130 8.07 -5.77 1.30
CA LEU A 130 6.95 -6.35 0.57
C LEU A 130 6.77 -7.83 0.91
N LEU A 131 7.86 -8.61 0.91
CA LEU A 131 7.82 -10.04 1.20
C LEU A 131 7.37 -10.34 2.63
N THR A 132 7.85 -9.59 3.62
CA THR A 132 7.39 -9.76 5.02
C THR A 132 5.92 -9.41 5.21
N LEU A 133 5.41 -8.43 4.46
CA LEU A 133 3.98 -8.13 4.43
C LEU A 133 3.21 -9.28 3.79
N TYR A 134 3.65 -9.80 2.65
CA TYR A 134 2.98 -10.92 1.97
C TYR A 134 2.92 -12.17 2.82
N VAL A 135 3.92 -12.46 3.64
CA VAL A 135 3.84 -13.56 4.62
C VAL A 135 2.61 -13.39 5.52
N THR A 136 2.36 -12.19 6.05
CA THR A 136 1.15 -11.91 6.84
C THR A 136 -0.13 -12.14 6.04
N LEU A 137 -0.18 -11.66 4.79
CA LEU A 137 -1.36 -11.78 3.92
C LEU A 137 -1.62 -13.24 3.48
N MET A 138 -0.58 -14.05 3.35
CA MET A 138 -0.71 -15.49 3.13
C MET A 138 -1.36 -16.19 4.34
N HIS A 139 -1.04 -15.76 5.59
CA HIS A 139 -1.74 -16.23 6.79
C HIS A 139 -3.24 -15.87 6.81
N PHE A 140 -3.62 -14.81 6.10
CA PHE A 140 -5.03 -14.45 5.93
C PHE A 140 -5.77 -15.35 4.93
N GLY A 141 -5.06 -16.22 4.18
CA GLY A 141 -5.62 -16.97 3.06
C GLY A 141 -5.75 -16.10 1.80
N GLY A 142 -4.94 -15.04 1.70
CA GLY A 142 -5.01 -14.08 0.61
C GLY A 142 -4.37 -14.56 -0.69
N ILE A 143 -4.89 -14.06 -1.80
CA ILE A 143 -4.36 -14.28 -3.14
C ILE A 143 -3.41 -13.13 -3.46
N ILE A 144 -2.10 -13.39 -3.42
CA ILE A 144 -1.09 -12.36 -3.69
C ILE A 144 -0.97 -12.13 -5.20
N VAL A 145 -1.18 -10.88 -5.63
CA VAL A 145 -1.08 -10.47 -7.04
C VAL A 145 0.02 -9.41 -7.19
N PRO A 146 1.28 -9.82 -7.30
CA PRO A 146 2.37 -8.89 -7.54
C PRO A 146 2.34 -8.40 -9.00
N PRO A 147 2.95 -7.24 -9.31
CA PRO A 147 3.08 -6.80 -10.69
C PRO A 147 3.90 -7.78 -11.55
N GLY A 148 4.89 -8.45 -10.98
CA GLY A 148 5.81 -9.32 -11.73
C GLY A 148 6.50 -8.55 -12.85
N TYR A 149 7.04 -9.28 -13.80
CA TYR A 149 7.55 -8.72 -15.06
C TYR A 149 6.49 -8.91 -16.18
N THR A 150 5.23 -8.55 -15.88
CA THR A 150 4.10 -8.76 -16.79
C THR A 150 3.92 -7.62 -17.81
N ASP A 151 4.76 -6.60 -17.73
CA ASP A 151 4.88 -5.49 -18.69
C ASP A 151 6.35 -5.08 -18.81
N ALA A 152 6.75 -4.57 -19.98
CA ALA A 152 8.11 -4.13 -20.23
C ALA A 152 8.58 -3.00 -19.31
N LEU A 153 7.66 -2.15 -18.84
CA LEU A 153 7.97 -1.07 -17.90
C LEU A 153 8.53 -1.59 -16.56
N LYS A 154 8.21 -2.84 -16.16
CA LYS A 154 8.70 -3.45 -14.92
C LYS A 154 10.19 -3.81 -14.96
N PHE A 155 10.79 -3.88 -16.14
CA PHE A 155 12.24 -3.99 -16.26
C PHE A 155 12.96 -2.66 -16.00
N VAL A 156 12.23 -1.53 -16.01
CA VAL A 156 12.78 -0.20 -15.73
C VAL A 156 12.83 0.06 -14.23
N ASP A 157 11.72 -0.16 -13.49
CA ASP A 157 11.70 -0.03 -12.02
C ASP A 157 12.31 -1.24 -11.30
N GLY A 158 12.34 -2.40 -11.95
CA GLY A 158 13.07 -3.60 -11.54
C GLY A 158 12.52 -4.34 -10.31
N ASN A 159 11.40 -3.91 -9.70
CA ASN A 159 10.84 -4.57 -8.53
C ASN A 159 9.60 -5.40 -8.87
N PRO A 160 9.71 -6.74 -9.03
CA PRO A 160 8.58 -7.60 -9.39
C PRO A 160 7.60 -7.86 -8.24
N TYR A 161 7.99 -7.60 -7.01
CA TYR A 161 7.17 -7.90 -5.83
C TYR A 161 6.08 -6.85 -5.57
N GLY A 162 6.29 -5.61 -6.03
CA GLY A 162 5.35 -4.50 -5.85
C GLY A 162 5.83 -3.25 -6.56
N ALA A 163 5.22 -2.11 -6.26
CA ALA A 163 5.78 -0.82 -6.65
C ALA A 163 6.63 -0.24 -5.51
N SER A 164 7.76 0.35 -5.83
CA SER A 164 8.66 0.93 -4.84
C SER A 164 9.19 2.29 -5.26
N LEU A 165 9.37 3.18 -4.27
CA LEU A 165 9.97 4.49 -4.42
C LEU A 165 11.28 4.56 -3.65
N ILE A 166 12.34 5.05 -4.30
CA ILE A 166 13.56 5.49 -3.64
C ILE A 166 13.44 6.99 -3.41
N ALA A 167 13.05 7.39 -2.20
CA ALA A 167 12.75 8.78 -1.88
C ALA A 167 14.01 9.65 -1.69
N GLY A 168 15.17 9.04 -1.40
CA GLY A 168 16.37 9.81 -1.08
C GLY A 168 16.25 10.56 0.26
N HIS A 169 17.16 11.51 0.47
CA HIS A 169 17.17 12.34 1.69
C HIS A 169 16.39 13.65 1.54
N ASP A 170 16.10 14.05 0.31
CA ASP A 170 15.58 15.39 -0.03
C ASP A 170 14.04 15.48 0.00
N ASN A 171 13.37 14.43 0.49
CA ASN A 171 11.91 14.38 0.59
C ASN A 171 11.22 14.82 -0.72
N ILE A 172 11.55 14.15 -1.83
CA ILE A 172 11.04 14.47 -3.18
C ILE A 172 9.50 14.54 -3.20
N SER A 173 8.97 15.55 -3.87
CA SER A 173 7.53 15.76 -4.01
C SER A 173 6.96 15.16 -5.30
N GLU A 174 7.80 14.99 -6.31
CA GLU A 174 7.42 14.44 -7.62
C GLU A 174 8.16 13.13 -7.87
N PHE A 175 7.44 12.15 -8.36
CA PHE A 175 7.98 10.84 -8.69
C PHE A 175 8.38 10.80 -10.15
N ASP A 176 9.44 10.06 -10.46
CA ASP A 176 9.84 9.81 -11.84
C ASP A 176 8.80 8.94 -12.58
N ASP A 177 8.93 8.89 -13.90
CA ASP A 177 8.04 8.11 -14.77
C ASP A 177 8.08 6.61 -14.45
N ALA A 178 9.24 6.08 -14.05
CA ALA A 178 9.39 4.67 -13.70
C ALA A 178 8.53 4.31 -12.49
N THR A 179 8.61 5.09 -11.42
CA THR A 179 7.79 4.94 -10.21
C THR A 179 6.30 5.12 -10.52
N ASN A 180 5.95 6.17 -11.25
CA ASN A 180 4.56 6.43 -11.63
C ASN A 180 3.97 5.28 -12.44
N ASN A 181 4.67 4.82 -13.46
CA ASN A 181 4.23 3.72 -14.31
C ASN A 181 4.13 2.39 -13.54
N ALA A 182 5.04 2.13 -12.59
CA ALA A 182 4.98 0.94 -11.75
C ALA A 182 3.74 0.92 -10.84
N LEU A 183 3.36 2.07 -10.26
CA LEU A 183 2.14 2.23 -9.45
C LEU A 183 0.89 2.01 -10.30
N ASP A 184 0.83 2.63 -11.48
CA ASP A 184 -0.30 2.52 -12.42
C ASP A 184 -0.48 1.07 -12.89
N HIS A 185 0.61 0.42 -13.31
CA HIS A 185 0.58 -0.97 -13.74
C HIS A 185 0.09 -1.91 -12.63
N MET A 186 0.63 -1.76 -11.42
CA MET A 186 0.21 -2.56 -10.27
C MET A 186 -1.28 -2.40 -10.00
N ALA A 187 -1.80 -1.17 -9.97
CA ALA A 187 -3.20 -0.88 -9.72
C ALA A 187 -4.11 -1.53 -10.78
N LYS A 188 -3.82 -1.28 -12.07
CA LYS A 188 -4.58 -1.83 -13.21
C LYS A 188 -4.54 -3.37 -13.23
N ARG A 189 -3.39 -3.97 -12.92
CA ARG A 189 -3.25 -5.42 -12.83
C ARG A 189 -4.09 -6.01 -11.70
N VAL A 190 -4.05 -5.41 -10.50
CA VAL A 190 -4.85 -5.85 -9.36
C VAL A 190 -6.34 -5.83 -9.72
N VAL A 191 -6.84 -4.72 -10.27
CA VAL A 191 -8.24 -4.59 -10.70
C VAL A 191 -8.60 -5.65 -11.74
N SER A 192 -7.76 -5.84 -12.77
CA SER A 192 -8.00 -6.81 -13.83
C SER A 192 -8.05 -8.26 -13.34
N VAL A 193 -7.14 -8.65 -12.44
CA VAL A 193 -7.11 -10.01 -11.87
C VAL A 193 -8.31 -10.23 -10.95
N THR A 194 -8.60 -9.25 -10.07
CA THR A 194 -9.75 -9.32 -9.16
C THR A 194 -11.05 -9.49 -9.92
N LYS A 195 -11.24 -8.71 -10.99
CA LYS A 195 -12.45 -8.80 -11.81
C LYS A 195 -12.69 -10.23 -12.34
N ARG A 196 -11.64 -10.92 -12.79
CA ARG A 196 -11.76 -12.31 -13.27
C ARG A 196 -12.15 -13.28 -12.17
N LEU A 197 -11.71 -13.03 -10.91
CA LEU A 197 -12.02 -13.90 -9.77
C LEU A 197 -13.44 -13.70 -9.24
N VAL A 198 -13.99 -12.48 -9.29
CA VAL A 198 -15.33 -12.19 -8.77
C VAL A 198 -16.43 -12.35 -9.81
N GLU A 199 -16.09 -12.42 -11.10
CA GLU A 199 -17.04 -12.65 -12.21
C GLU A 199 -17.09 -14.12 -12.66
N SER A 200 -16.23 -14.98 -12.09
CA SER A 200 -16.22 -16.43 -12.32
C SER A 200 -17.17 -17.16 -11.36
#